data_009dce34f0c27a2ce4c11010fb3bad41
#
_entry.id   009dce34f0c27a2ce4c11010fb3bad41
#
_cell.length_a   1.000
_cell.length_b   1.000
_cell.length_c   1.000
_cell.angle_alpha   90.00
_cell.angle_beta   90.00
_cell.angle_gamma   90.00
#
_symmetry.space_group_name_H-M   'P 1'
#
loop_
_entity.id
_entity.type
_entity.pdbx_description
1 polymer ?
#
loop_
_entity_poly.entity_id
_entity_poly.type
_entity_poly.pdbx_seq_one_letter_code
_entity_poly.pdbx_strand_id
1 'polypeptide(L)'
;MYAIRAKARDNARTPMQWNAEKNAGFTEGIPWYRVNPNYKEINVEQALADPESVFYHYQKLIQLRKEHEVMVYGNYQLLFPEDEDLYIYTRTLEEEKWLIVCNFHEKTRKLQCKRAGQVMLSNYVDTPAAEKITELRPYEAVIYQMESWDANHGERGRDHSSDFEADIELV
;
A
#
# COMPACT_ATOMS: atom_id res chain seq x y z
N MET A 1 26.20 10.85 19.44
CA MET A 1 26.21 10.04 18.18
C MET A 1 24.80 9.64 17.71
N TYR A 2 23.88 9.31 18.60
CA TYR A 2 22.49 8.91 18.21
C TYR A 2 21.76 10.00 17.39
N ALA A 3 21.80 11.26 17.81
CA ALA A 3 21.11 12.35 17.10
C ALA A 3 21.64 12.59 15.67
N ILE A 4 22.92 12.37 15.42
CA ILE A 4 23.51 12.51 14.08
C ILE A 4 23.03 11.36 13.18
N ARG A 5 22.97 10.13 13.71
CA ARG A 5 22.49 8.95 12.96
C ARG A 5 20.99 9.02 12.65
N ALA A 6 20.20 9.57 13.57
CA ALA A 6 18.74 9.63 13.41
C ALA A 6 18.24 10.85 12.63
N LYS A 7 18.99 11.98 12.62
CA LYS A 7 18.53 13.26 12.03
C LYS A 7 19.39 13.79 10.89
N ALA A 8 20.49 13.11 10.55
CA ALA A 8 21.34 13.56 9.45
C ALA A 8 20.66 13.34 8.10
N ARG A 9 20.51 14.41 7.33
CA ARG A 9 19.97 14.38 5.95
C ARG A 9 20.77 13.47 5.02
N ASP A 10 22.02 13.20 5.33
CA ASP A 10 22.91 12.38 4.52
C ASP A 10 22.49 10.90 4.47
N ASN A 11 21.72 10.43 5.45
CA ASN A 11 21.15 9.08 5.44
C ASN A 11 20.21 8.83 4.26
N ALA A 12 19.53 9.89 3.79
CA ALA A 12 18.59 9.83 2.66
C ALA A 12 19.24 10.28 1.34
N ARG A 13 20.54 10.57 1.32
CA ARG A 13 21.27 11.12 0.16
C ARG A 13 22.46 10.26 -0.27
N THR A 14 22.41 8.96 0.06
CA THR A 14 23.41 8.01 -0.42
C THR A 14 23.36 7.91 -1.94
N PRO A 15 24.49 7.61 -2.60
CA PRO A 15 24.50 7.34 -4.03
C PRO A 15 23.47 6.27 -4.42
N MET A 16 22.85 6.46 -5.59
CA MET A 16 21.91 5.47 -6.12
C MET A 16 22.63 4.15 -6.37
N GLN A 17 21.99 3.06 -5.95
CA GLN A 17 22.53 1.70 -6.08
C GLN A 17 22.03 1.08 -7.39
N TRP A 18 22.80 1.23 -8.46
CA TRP A 18 22.41 0.72 -9.77
C TRP A 18 22.63 -0.78 -9.91
N ASN A 19 23.79 -1.27 -9.41
CA ASN A 19 24.17 -2.68 -9.49
C ASN A 19 25.11 -3.08 -8.34
N ALA A 20 25.61 -4.32 -8.36
CA ALA A 20 26.51 -4.86 -7.35
C ALA A 20 28.01 -4.51 -7.58
N GLU A 21 28.33 -3.74 -8.62
CA GLU A 21 29.69 -3.36 -8.99
C GLU A 21 30.28 -2.28 -8.08
N LYS A 22 31.55 -1.94 -8.30
CA LYS A 22 32.26 -0.90 -7.54
C LYS A 22 31.42 0.38 -7.45
N ASN A 23 31.34 0.96 -6.25
CA ASN A 23 30.54 2.15 -5.96
C ASN A 23 29.05 2.01 -6.35
N ALA A 24 28.50 0.80 -6.33
CA ALA A 24 27.15 0.49 -6.72
C ALA A 24 26.80 0.89 -8.18
N GLY A 25 27.78 0.91 -9.08
CA GLY A 25 27.60 1.41 -10.45
C GLY A 25 27.31 2.91 -10.56
N PHE A 26 27.42 3.67 -9.49
CA PHE A 26 27.08 5.10 -9.46
C PHE A 26 28.15 5.97 -10.09
N THR A 27 29.44 5.68 -9.84
CA THR A 27 30.57 6.44 -10.38
C THR A 27 31.85 5.60 -10.39
N GLU A 28 32.74 5.89 -11.33
CA GLU A 28 34.10 5.32 -11.36
C GLU A 28 35.06 6.03 -10.39
N GLY A 29 34.73 7.28 -10.02
CA GLY A 29 35.52 8.10 -9.09
C GLY A 29 35.24 7.77 -7.62
N ILE A 30 35.59 8.72 -6.74
CA ILE A 30 35.30 8.64 -5.29
C ILE A 30 33.94 9.35 -5.08
N PRO A 31 32.90 8.63 -4.64
CA PRO A 31 31.62 9.27 -4.39
C PRO A 31 31.70 10.23 -3.20
N TRP A 32 31.02 11.37 -3.31
CA TRP A 32 30.97 12.38 -2.23
C TRP A 32 30.42 11.81 -0.92
N TYR A 33 29.28 11.10 -1.01
CA TYR A 33 28.72 10.37 0.12
C TYR A 33 29.10 8.90 0.06
N ARG A 34 29.20 8.31 1.22
CA ARG A 34 29.48 6.87 1.32
C ARG A 34 28.32 6.09 0.70
N VAL A 35 28.64 5.14 -0.17
CA VAL A 35 27.68 4.15 -0.68
C VAL A 35 27.17 3.29 0.48
N ASN A 36 25.88 3.02 0.51
CA ASN A 36 25.32 2.11 1.49
C ASN A 36 25.88 0.69 1.23
N PRO A 37 26.43 0.00 2.22
CA PRO A 37 27.09 -1.28 2.01
C PRO A 37 26.16 -2.41 1.52
N ASN A 38 24.85 -2.25 1.66
CA ASN A 38 23.87 -3.23 1.20
C ASN A 38 23.65 -3.24 -0.34
N TYR A 39 24.37 -2.39 -1.10
CA TYR A 39 24.21 -2.30 -2.56
C TYR A 39 24.47 -3.62 -3.31
N LYS A 40 25.20 -4.53 -2.66
CA LYS A 40 25.45 -5.86 -3.23
C LYS A 40 24.21 -6.74 -3.30
N GLU A 41 23.25 -6.47 -2.42
CA GLU A 41 22.01 -7.24 -2.26
C GLU A 41 20.78 -6.44 -2.68
N ILE A 42 20.83 -5.10 -2.49
CA ILE A 42 19.71 -4.20 -2.80
C ILE A 42 20.19 -3.19 -3.83
N ASN A 43 19.75 -3.36 -5.07
CA ASN A 43 20.09 -2.45 -6.18
C ASN A 43 19.04 -2.54 -7.29
N VAL A 44 19.14 -1.61 -8.24
CA VAL A 44 18.18 -1.51 -9.36
C VAL A 44 18.21 -2.75 -10.25
N GLU A 45 19.40 -3.28 -10.55
CA GLU A 45 19.54 -4.46 -11.41
C GLU A 45 18.78 -5.67 -10.84
N GLN A 46 18.92 -5.92 -9.52
CA GLN A 46 18.18 -6.98 -8.84
C GLN A 46 16.68 -6.68 -8.76
N ALA A 47 16.31 -5.43 -8.49
CA ALA A 47 14.91 -5.04 -8.46
C ALA A 47 14.21 -5.21 -9.81
N LEU A 48 14.92 -4.98 -10.92
CA LEU A 48 14.39 -5.23 -12.27
C LEU A 48 14.32 -6.71 -12.64
N ALA A 49 15.17 -7.54 -12.04
CA ALA A 49 15.16 -8.99 -12.25
C ALA A 49 14.06 -9.71 -11.44
N ASP A 50 13.51 -9.07 -10.41
CA ASP A 50 12.48 -9.64 -9.54
C ASP A 50 11.11 -9.00 -9.82
N PRO A 51 10.15 -9.73 -10.43
CA PRO A 51 8.81 -9.23 -10.71
C PRO A 51 7.99 -8.85 -9.46
N GLU A 52 8.38 -9.34 -8.28
CA GLU A 52 7.73 -9.05 -6.99
C GLU A 52 8.43 -7.96 -6.20
N SER A 53 9.46 -7.34 -6.76
CA SER A 53 10.21 -6.27 -6.12
C SER A 53 9.34 -5.04 -5.85
N VAL A 54 9.79 -4.23 -4.90
CA VAL A 54 9.19 -2.92 -4.58
C VAL A 54 9.09 -2.03 -5.83
N PHE A 55 10.05 -2.15 -6.78
CA PHE A 55 10.02 -1.41 -8.03
C PHE A 55 8.75 -1.69 -8.84
N TYR A 56 8.43 -2.97 -9.08
CA TYR A 56 7.23 -3.34 -9.84
C TYR A 56 5.94 -3.12 -9.05
N HIS A 57 5.97 -3.30 -7.73
CA HIS A 57 4.84 -2.95 -6.90
C HIS A 57 4.49 -1.45 -7.01
N TYR A 58 5.50 -0.59 -6.93
CA TYR A 58 5.34 0.85 -7.08
C TYR A 58 4.87 1.26 -8.49
N GLN A 59 5.40 0.57 -9.52
CA GLN A 59 4.95 0.77 -10.91
C GLN A 59 3.45 0.47 -11.06
N LYS A 60 2.97 -0.66 -10.50
CA LYS A 60 1.55 -1.03 -10.50
C LYS A 60 0.69 0.00 -9.75
N LEU A 61 1.15 0.52 -8.60
CA LEU A 61 0.45 1.60 -7.88
C LEU A 61 0.30 2.87 -8.72
N ILE A 62 1.36 3.28 -9.41
CA ILE A 62 1.33 4.45 -10.32
C ILE A 62 0.36 4.20 -11.48
N GLN A 63 0.36 2.98 -12.02
CA GLN A 63 -0.56 2.60 -13.10
C GLN A 63 -2.00 2.65 -12.64
N LEU A 64 -2.36 2.04 -11.50
CA LEU A 64 -3.71 2.12 -10.92
C LEU A 64 -4.16 3.57 -10.74
N ARG A 65 -3.27 4.43 -10.22
CA ARG A 65 -3.58 5.84 -10.04
C ARG A 65 -3.86 6.58 -11.37
N LYS A 66 -3.24 6.16 -12.47
CA LYS A 66 -3.45 6.75 -13.80
C LYS A 66 -4.72 6.24 -14.48
N GLU A 67 -5.08 4.98 -14.23
CA GLU A 67 -6.19 4.31 -14.88
C GLU A 67 -7.52 4.53 -14.17
N HIS A 68 -7.48 4.82 -12.86
CA HIS A 68 -8.68 4.95 -12.03
C HIS A 68 -8.79 6.33 -11.38
N GLU A 69 -9.75 7.11 -11.85
CA GLU A 69 -9.99 8.48 -11.37
C GLU A 69 -10.34 8.53 -9.87
N VAL A 70 -10.96 7.49 -9.32
CA VAL A 70 -11.28 7.37 -7.89
C VAL A 70 -10.03 7.50 -7.02
N MET A 71 -8.86 7.05 -7.50
CA MET A 71 -7.58 7.18 -6.78
C MET A 71 -7.04 8.62 -6.76
N VAL A 72 -7.54 9.48 -7.64
CA VAL A 72 -7.11 10.88 -7.76
C VAL A 72 -8.15 11.83 -7.17
N TYR A 73 -9.41 11.68 -7.58
CA TYR A 73 -10.48 12.63 -7.30
C TYR A 73 -11.49 12.11 -6.27
N GLY A 74 -11.49 10.81 -5.96
CA GLY A 74 -12.43 10.23 -5.00
C GLY A 74 -12.34 10.85 -3.61
N ASN A 75 -13.44 10.94 -2.92
CA ASN A 75 -13.51 11.35 -1.53
C ASN A 75 -12.73 10.35 -0.67
N TYR A 76 -11.97 10.88 0.29
CA TYR A 76 -11.22 10.09 1.26
C TYR A 76 -11.99 10.02 2.58
N GLN A 77 -12.14 8.83 3.14
CA GLN A 77 -12.68 8.63 4.46
C GLN A 77 -11.79 7.65 5.24
N LEU A 78 -11.19 8.13 6.33
CA LEU A 78 -10.41 7.30 7.26
C LEU A 78 -11.39 6.51 8.14
N LEU A 79 -11.14 5.22 8.30
CA LEU A 79 -11.87 4.32 9.18
C LEU A 79 -10.98 3.94 10.37
N PHE A 80 -11.56 3.83 11.56
CA PHE A 80 -10.83 3.48 12.79
C PHE A 80 -9.60 4.36 13.08
N PRO A 81 -9.77 5.70 13.16
CA PRO A 81 -8.65 6.64 13.31
C PRO A 81 -7.84 6.45 14.60
N GLU A 82 -8.38 5.75 15.59
CA GLU A 82 -7.74 5.48 16.87
C GLU A 82 -6.93 4.17 16.90
N ASP A 83 -6.99 3.35 15.83
CA ASP A 83 -6.17 2.14 15.74
C ASP A 83 -4.74 2.51 15.30
N GLU A 84 -3.75 2.14 16.12
CA GLU A 84 -2.34 2.50 15.88
C GLU A 84 -1.64 1.54 14.89
N ASP A 85 -2.20 0.36 14.66
CA ASP A 85 -1.60 -0.69 13.85
C ASP A 85 -2.20 -0.78 12.45
N LEU A 86 -3.49 -0.46 12.31
CA LEU A 86 -4.22 -0.57 11.06
C LEU A 86 -4.47 0.81 10.44
N TYR A 87 -4.20 0.93 9.16
CA TYR A 87 -4.57 2.09 8.38
C TYR A 87 -5.58 1.68 7.32
N ILE A 88 -6.84 2.01 7.58
CA ILE A 88 -7.98 1.61 6.77
C ILE A 88 -8.70 2.85 6.28
N TYR A 89 -8.89 2.95 4.97
CA TYR A 89 -9.63 4.08 4.41
C TYR A 89 -10.35 3.71 3.11
N THR A 90 -11.34 4.50 2.77
CA THR A 90 -12.03 4.39 1.49
C THR A 90 -11.71 5.55 0.57
N ARG A 91 -11.82 5.28 -0.73
CA ARG A 91 -11.87 6.28 -1.80
C ARG A 91 -13.18 6.06 -2.55
N THR A 92 -13.98 7.11 -2.71
CA THR A 92 -15.30 7.02 -3.38
C THR A 92 -15.43 8.13 -4.41
N LEU A 93 -15.75 7.75 -5.63
CA LEU A 93 -16.06 8.66 -6.73
C LEU A 93 -17.29 8.13 -7.45
N GLU A 94 -18.40 8.88 -7.39
CA GLU A 94 -19.69 8.44 -7.91
C GLU A 94 -20.08 7.05 -7.38
N GLU A 95 -20.28 6.07 -8.27
CA GLU A 95 -20.63 4.68 -7.93
C GLU A 95 -19.39 3.81 -7.62
N GLU A 96 -18.19 4.30 -7.91
CA GLU A 96 -16.95 3.56 -7.69
C GLU A 96 -16.44 3.77 -6.26
N LYS A 97 -16.26 2.66 -5.54
CA LYS A 97 -15.75 2.68 -4.17
C LYS A 97 -14.60 1.69 -4.01
N TRP A 98 -13.52 2.17 -3.44
CA TRP A 98 -12.34 1.38 -3.14
C TRP A 98 -12.06 1.38 -1.64
N LEU A 99 -11.68 0.22 -1.12
CA LEU A 99 -11.24 0.02 0.26
C LEU A 99 -9.75 -0.29 0.25
N ILE A 100 -9.01 0.49 1.00
CA ILE A 100 -7.58 0.27 1.21
C ILE A 100 -7.36 -0.14 2.66
N VAL A 101 -6.67 -1.25 2.85
CA VAL A 101 -6.43 -1.84 4.17
C VAL A 101 -4.95 -2.13 4.32
N CYS A 102 -4.31 -1.56 5.34
CA CYS A 102 -2.89 -1.74 5.60
C CYS A 102 -2.68 -2.12 7.08
N ASN A 103 -1.94 -3.20 7.30
CA ASN A 103 -1.46 -3.60 8.62
C ASN A 103 0.00 -3.15 8.77
N PHE A 104 0.27 -2.21 9.65
CA PHE A 104 1.63 -1.72 9.94
C PHE A 104 2.33 -2.49 11.08
N HIS A 105 1.69 -3.56 11.56
CA HIS A 105 2.21 -4.35 12.67
C HIS A 105 2.86 -5.66 12.20
N GLU A 106 3.82 -6.17 13.00
CA GLU A 106 4.51 -7.45 12.77
C GLU A 106 3.66 -8.70 13.07
N LYS A 107 2.43 -8.52 13.56
CA LYS A 107 1.51 -9.61 13.88
C LYS A 107 0.28 -9.54 12.99
N THR A 108 -0.32 -10.69 12.76
CA THR A 108 -1.64 -10.78 12.14
C THR A 108 -2.66 -10.01 12.96
N ARG A 109 -3.47 -9.19 12.29
CA ARG A 109 -4.57 -8.42 12.87
C ARG A 109 -5.89 -8.98 12.34
N LYS A 110 -6.85 -9.13 13.23
CA LYS A 110 -8.18 -9.56 12.85
C LYS A 110 -9.02 -8.36 12.43
N LEU A 111 -9.65 -8.51 11.29
CA LEU A 111 -10.55 -7.53 10.72
C LEU A 111 -11.71 -8.29 10.10
N GLN A 112 -12.93 -7.95 10.46
CA GLN A 112 -14.10 -8.47 9.77
C GLN A 112 -14.61 -7.42 8.81
N CYS A 113 -14.53 -7.71 7.50
CA CYS A 113 -15.21 -6.94 6.49
C CYS A 113 -16.12 -7.89 5.70
N LYS A 114 -17.42 -7.63 5.74
CA LYS A 114 -18.43 -8.51 5.14
C LYS A 114 -18.48 -8.42 3.61
N ARG A 115 -17.88 -7.37 3.03
CA ARG A 115 -17.89 -7.10 1.58
C ARG A 115 -16.53 -6.56 1.16
N ALA A 116 -15.65 -7.42 0.68
CA ALA A 116 -14.32 -6.99 0.26
C ALA A 116 -14.24 -6.62 -1.23
N GLY A 117 -14.89 -7.35 -2.10
CA GLY A 117 -14.82 -7.11 -3.54
C GLY A 117 -13.58 -7.67 -4.22
N GLN A 118 -13.22 -7.12 -5.37
CA GLN A 118 -12.09 -7.57 -6.18
C GLN A 118 -10.77 -7.00 -5.64
N VAL A 119 -9.74 -7.84 -5.51
CA VAL A 119 -8.37 -7.38 -5.23
C VAL A 119 -7.80 -6.69 -6.46
N MET A 120 -7.45 -5.42 -6.32
CA MET A 120 -6.79 -4.62 -7.36
C MET A 120 -5.28 -4.67 -7.24
N LEU A 121 -4.77 -4.67 -6.01
CA LEU A 121 -3.34 -4.81 -5.72
C LEU A 121 -3.15 -5.30 -4.29
N SER A 122 -2.17 -6.16 -4.08
CA SER A 122 -1.65 -6.56 -2.77
C SER A 122 -0.14 -6.68 -2.82
N ASN A 123 0.53 -6.49 -1.68
CA ASN A 123 1.95 -6.80 -1.52
C ASN A 123 2.20 -8.30 -1.24
N TYR A 124 1.15 -9.09 -1.09
CA TYR A 124 1.21 -10.55 -1.05
C TYR A 124 0.59 -11.12 -2.32
N VAL A 125 1.31 -12.00 -3.01
CA VAL A 125 0.91 -12.57 -4.31
C VAL A 125 -0.28 -13.52 -4.23
N ASP A 126 -0.52 -14.09 -3.07
CA ASP A 126 -1.55 -15.09 -2.79
C ASP A 126 -2.77 -14.52 -2.04
N THR A 127 -2.94 -13.20 -2.03
CA THR A 127 -4.13 -12.57 -1.45
C THR A 127 -5.36 -12.98 -2.27
N PRO A 128 -6.31 -13.72 -1.69
CA PRO A 128 -7.47 -14.17 -2.43
C PRO A 128 -8.42 -12.99 -2.73
N ALA A 129 -9.09 -13.06 -3.87
CA ALA A 129 -10.32 -12.29 -4.07
C ALA A 129 -11.31 -12.75 -2.98
N ALA A 130 -11.74 -11.84 -2.14
CA ALA A 130 -12.49 -12.21 -0.96
C ALA A 130 -13.87 -11.57 -0.96
N GLU A 131 -14.91 -12.40 -0.78
CA GLU A 131 -16.23 -11.90 -0.42
C GLU A 131 -16.21 -11.22 0.95
N LYS A 132 -15.27 -11.64 1.82
CA LYS A 132 -15.06 -11.05 3.15
C LYS A 132 -13.59 -11.11 3.53
N ILE A 133 -13.12 -10.09 4.26
CA ILE A 133 -11.83 -10.08 4.92
C ILE A 133 -12.02 -10.55 6.35
N THR A 134 -11.17 -11.45 6.84
CA THR A 134 -11.21 -11.96 8.22
C THR A 134 -9.97 -11.64 9.01
N GLU A 135 -8.85 -11.46 8.33
CA GLU A 135 -7.56 -11.11 8.94
C GLU A 135 -6.62 -10.47 7.92
N LEU A 136 -5.65 -9.73 8.43
CA LEU A 136 -4.53 -9.15 7.69
C LEU A 136 -3.23 -9.72 8.23
N ARG A 137 -2.40 -10.23 7.34
CA ARG A 137 -1.06 -10.73 7.68
C ARG A 137 -0.15 -9.58 8.12
N PRO A 138 1.00 -9.88 8.76
CA PRO A 138 1.99 -8.87 9.09
C PRO A 138 2.36 -8.02 7.87
N TYR A 139 2.31 -6.70 8.02
CA TYR A 139 2.66 -5.73 6.98
C TYR A 139 1.90 -5.89 5.65
N GLU A 140 0.74 -6.52 5.67
CA GLU A 140 -0.10 -6.68 4.50
C GLU A 140 -0.80 -5.36 4.14
N ALA A 141 -0.73 -5.01 2.86
CA ALA A 141 -1.43 -3.87 2.28
C ALA A 141 -2.21 -4.32 1.05
N VAL A 142 -3.51 -4.11 1.06
CA VAL A 142 -4.42 -4.55 -0.01
C VAL A 142 -5.32 -3.41 -0.44
N ILE A 143 -5.53 -3.32 -1.74
CA ILE A 143 -6.52 -2.44 -2.38
C ILE A 143 -7.64 -3.32 -2.93
N TYR A 144 -8.85 -3.07 -2.49
CA TYR A 144 -10.07 -3.73 -2.98
C TYR A 144 -10.92 -2.73 -3.75
N GLN A 145 -11.38 -3.12 -4.94
CA GLN A 145 -12.51 -2.47 -5.59
C GLN A 145 -13.79 -3.12 -5.07
N MET A 146 -14.62 -2.34 -4.41
CA MET A 146 -15.85 -2.81 -3.82
C MET A 146 -16.90 -3.01 -4.93
N GLU A 147 -17.76 -4.04 -4.78
CA GLU A 147 -18.90 -4.20 -5.66
C GLU A 147 -19.86 -3.01 -5.51
N SER A 148 -20.36 -2.51 -6.64
CA SER A 148 -21.37 -1.46 -6.62
C SER A 148 -22.62 -1.94 -5.88
N TRP A 149 -23.16 -1.10 -5.03
CA TRP A 149 -24.43 -1.37 -4.39
C TRP A 149 -25.53 -1.43 -5.45
N ASP A 150 -26.00 -2.63 -5.79
CA ASP A 150 -27.19 -2.76 -6.62
C ASP A 150 -28.39 -2.12 -5.91
N ALA A 151 -28.90 -1.04 -6.49
CA ALA A 151 -30.06 -0.29 -6.04
C ALA A 151 -31.37 -1.11 -6.03
N ASN A 152 -31.30 -2.43 -6.20
CA ASN A 152 -32.44 -3.35 -6.19
C ASN A 152 -32.96 -3.73 -4.80
N HIS A 153 -32.30 -3.28 -3.71
CA HIS A 153 -32.85 -3.40 -2.35
C HIS A 153 -33.33 -2.03 -1.87
N GLY A 154 -34.43 -1.62 -2.46
CA GLY A 154 -35.27 -0.46 -2.19
C GLY A 154 -35.00 0.36 -0.94
N GLU A 155 -34.36 1.51 -1.14
CA GLU A 155 -34.79 2.77 -0.51
C GLU A 155 -33.88 3.89 -1.06
N ARG A 156 -34.46 4.71 -1.92
CA ARG A 156 -33.80 5.92 -2.44
C ARG A 156 -33.71 6.95 -1.29
N GLY A 157 -32.52 7.45 -0.99
CA GLY A 157 -32.37 8.73 -0.31
C GLY A 157 -31.69 8.78 1.03
N ARG A 158 -30.85 7.79 1.42
CA ARG A 158 -29.98 7.93 2.60
C ARG A 158 -28.52 8.06 2.16
N ASP A 159 -27.80 8.93 2.85
CA ASP A 159 -26.35 9.05 2.78
C ASP A 159 -25.74 7.71 3.27
N HIS A 160 -25.27 6.87 2.34
CA HIS A 160 -24.78 5.53 2.60
C HIS A 160 -23.33 5.50 3.17
N SER A 161 -22.78 6.63 3.58
CA SER A 161 -21.43 6.67 4.20
C SER A 161 -21.41 5.97 5.56
N SER A 162 -22.51 6.05 6.32
CA SER A 162 -22.64 5.43 7.64
C SER A 162 -22.88 3.91 7.60
N ASP A 163 -23.44 3.40 6.50
CA ASP A 163 -23.79 1.97 6.39
C ASP A 163 -22.56 1.10 6.14
N PHE A 164 -21.49 1.68 5.57
CA PHE A 164 -20.27 0.95 5.28
C PHE A 164 -19.38 0.73 6.52
N GLU A 165 -19.34 1.66 7.46
CA GLU A 165 -18.63 1.47 8.74
C GLU A 165 -19.21 0.30 9.53
N ALA A 166 -20.52 0.04 9.39
CA ALA A 166 -21.18 -1.09 10.03
C ALA A 166 -20.81 -2.47 9.41
N ASP A 167 -20.24 -2.50 8.20
CA ASP A 167 -19.77 -3.72 7.56
C ASP A 167 -18.33 -4.09 7.92
N ILE A 168 -17.60 -3.21 8.62
CA ILE A 168 -16.21 -3.42 9.05
C ILE A 168 -16.14 -3.35 10.58
N GLU A 169 -15.62 -4.40 11.19
CA GLU A 169 -15.42 -4.50 12.64
C GLU A 169 -13.96 -4.93 12.92
N LEU A 170 -13.32 -4.26 13.88
CA LEU A 170 -12.07 -4.73 14.47
C LEU A 170 -12.38 -5.75 15.57
N VAL A 171 -11.66 -6.89 15.58
CA VAL A 171 -11.90 -8.03 16.49
C VAL A 171 -10.67 -8.31 17.36
#